data_4e2de558a667c2c146ac6fd389716e1a
#
_entry.id   4e2de558a667c2c146ac6fd389716e1a
#
_cell.length_a   1.000
_cell.length_b   1.000
_cell.length_c   1.000
_cell.angle_alpha   90.00
_cell.angle_beta   90.00
_cell.angle_gamma   90.00
#
_symmetry.space_group_name_H-M   'P 1'
#
loop_
_entity.id
_entity.type
_entity.pdbx_description
1 polymer ?
#
loop_
_entity_poly.entity_id
_entity_poly.type
_entity_poly.pdbx_seq_one_letter_code
_entity_poly.pdbx_strand_id
1 'polypeptide(L)'
;MKKERVTVDNVEALENAIAEVREAQKIFATYTQEQVDKIFLAAASAANKERISLAKAAVEETGMGVVEDKVIKNHYAAEYIYNAYKNTKTCGVIEEDKAYGIKKVAEPIGVIAAVIPTTNPTSTAIFKTLIALKTRNAIIISPHPRAKKSTIEAAKIVLEAAVKAGAPEGIISWVDVPSLEMTNLLMKEADIILATGGPGMVKAAYSSGKPALGVGAGNTPAIIDDTADIVLAVNSIIHSKTFDNGMICASEQSVIVLKNVYDKVKKEFKERGCYFLSPEETEKVRKTIIINGSLNAKIVGQKAYTIASLAGVKVPENTKILIGEVESVDISEEFAHEKLSP
;
A
#
# COMPACT_ATOMS: atom_id res chain seq x y z
N MET A 1 -21.71 28.99 2.45
CA MET A 1 -21.40 28.44 1.11
C MET A 1 -20.18 27.57 1.30
N LYS A 2 -20.24 26.26 0.93
CA LYS A 2 -19.00 25.44 0.91
C LYS A 2 -18.04 26.05 -0.12
N LYS A 3 -16.84 26.39 0.28
CA LYS A 3 -15.79 26.83 -0.66
C LYS A 3 -15.51 25.65 -1.59
N GLU A 4 -15.71 25.84 -2.89
CA GLU A 4 -15.41 24.81 -3.87
C GLU A 4 -13.89 24.61 -3.91
N ARG A 5 -13.41 23.36 -3.78
CA ARG A 5 -11.98 23.07 -3.79
C ARG A 5 -11.38 23.41 -5.16
N VAL A 6 -10.29 24.14 -5.18
CA VAL A 6 -9.54 24.44 -6.40
C VAL A 6 -8.87 23.17 -6.92
N THR A 7 -8.92 22.93 -8.22
CA THR A 7 -8.23 21.81 -8.89
C THR A 7 -6.71 22.02 -8.81
N VAL A 8 -5.98 21.01 -8.36
CA VAL A 8 -4.51 21.03 -8.24
C VAL A 8 -3.92 20.29 -9.44
N ASP A 9 -3.66 21.02 -10.50
CA ASP A 9 -3.20 20.50 -11.81
C ASP A 9 -1.87 21.11 -12.29
N ASN A 10 -1.32 22.09 -11.55
CA ASN A 10 -0.06 22.76 -11.84
C ASN A 10 0.66 23.17 -10.55
N VAL A 11 1.88 23.66 -10.68
CA VAL A 11 2.76 24.03 -9.56
C VAL A 11 2.14 25.11 -8.69
N GLU A 12 1.63 26.19 -9.26
CA GLU A 12 1.02 27.32 -8.53
C GLU A 12 -0.20 26.85 -7.71
N ALA A 13 -1.07 26.03 -8.32
CA ALA A 13 -2.21 25.46 -7.62
C ALA A 13 -1.77 24.54 -6.48
N LEU A 14 -0.67 23.80 -6.63
CA LEU A 14 -0.13 22.97 -5.55
C LEU A 14 0.43 23.81 -4.41
N GLU A 15 1.19 24.88 -4.69
CA GLU A 15 1.72 25.79 -3.66
C GLU A 15 0.59 26.44 -2.86
N ASN A 16 -0.47 26.87 -3.54
CA ASN A 16 -1.66 27.41 -2.90
C ASN A 16 -2.38 26.36 -2.03
N ALA A 17 -2.51 25.13 -2.54
CA ALA A 17 -3.10 24.02 -1.77
C ALA A 17 -2.26 23.68 -0.53
N ILE A 18 -0.93 23.69 -0.62
CA ILE A 18 -0.05 23.46 0.53
C ILE A 18 -0.27 24.55 1.59
N ALA A 19 -0.38 25.82 1.19
CA ALA A 19 -0.65 26.92 2.11
C ALA A 19 -2.00 26.77 2.81
N GLU A 20 -3.08 26.46 2.07
CA GLU A 20 -4.43 26.22 2.63
C GLU A 20 -4.44 25.04 3.61
N VAL A 21 -3.82 23.93 3.22
CA VAL A 21 -3.71 22.73 4.06
C VAL A 21 -2.93 23.00 5.35
N ARG A 22 -1.89 23.83 5.28
CA ARG A 22 -1.08 24.22 6.43
C ARG A 22 -1.87 25.07 7.43
N GLU A 23 -2.74 25.95 6.96
CA GLU A 23 -3.64 26.73 7.83
C GLU A 23 -4.70 25.79 8.49
N ALA A 24 -5.27 24.87 7.74
CA ALA A 24 -6.19 23.86 8.30
C ALA A 24 -5.49 23.00 9.38
N GLN A 25 -4.23 22.63 9.15
CA GLN A 25 -3.43 21.88 10.12
C GLN A 25 -3.18 22.65 11.41
N LYS A 26 -2.88 23.94 11.35
CA LYS A 26 -2.71 24.78 12.54
C LYS A 26 -3.96 24.81 13.40
N ILE A 27 -5.14 24.90 12.78
CA ILE A 27 -6.42 24.81 13.49
C ILE A 27 -6.58 23.43 14.11
N PHE A 28 -6.33 22.37 13.35
CA PHE A 28 -6.51 20.99 13.81
C PHE A 28 -5.53 20.62 14.94
N ALA A 29 -4.33 21.20 14.96
CA ALA A 29 -3.34 21.02 16.02
C ALA A 29 -3.88 21.39 17.41
N THR A 30 -4.85 22.28 17.50
CA THR A 30 -5.46 22.74 18.77
C THR A 30 -6.56 21.80 19.30
N TYR A 31 -6.96 20.77 18.54
CA TYR A 31 -8.06 19.89 18.89
C TYR A 31 -7.72 18.96 20.06
N THR A 32 -8.75 18.71 20.87
CA THR A 32 -8.66 17.76 22.00
C THR A 32 -8.69 16.32 21.50
N GLN A 33 -8.27 15.39 22.36
CA GLN A 33 -8.33 13.95 22.04
C GLN A 33 -9.76 13.50 21.69
N GLU A 34 -10.76 14.00 22.40
CA GLU A 34 -12.18 13.67 22.14
C GLU A 34 -12.64 14.11 20.76
N GLN A 35 -12.26 15.33 20.34
CA GLN A 35 -12.57 15.84 19.01
C GLN A 35 -11.90 15.01 17.92
N VAL A 36 -10.63 14.66 18.12
CA VAL A 36 -9.85 13.82 17.21
C VAL A 36 -10.45 12.42 17.09
N ASP A 37 -10.81 11.81 18.22
CA ASP A 37 -11.38 10.46 18.25
C ASP A 37 -12.76 10.39 17.55
N LYS A 38 -13.58 11.41 17.72
CA LYS A 38 -14.86 11.54 17.00
C LYS A 38 -14.65 11.63 15.48
N ILE A 39 -13.69 12.43 15.04
CA ILE A 39 -13.34 12.58 13.61
C ILE A 39 -12.78 11.29 13.06
N PHE A 40 -11.87 10.63 13.79
CA PHE A 40 -11.26 9.37 13.40
C PHE A 40 -12.30 8.26 13.22
N LEU A 41 -13.25 8.13 14.15
CA LEU A 41 -14.37 7.19 14.04
C LEU A 41 -15.24 7.46 12.82
N ALA A 42 -15.64 8.71 12.60
CA ALA A 42 -16.51 9.09 11.48
C ALA A 42 -15.84 8.80 10.13
N ALA A 43 -14.56 9.16 10.00
CA ALA A 43 -13.76 8.93 8.81
C ALA A 43 -13.58 7.44 8.51
N ALA A 44 -13.21 6.64 9.52
CA ALA A 44 -13.04 5.19 9.38
C ALA A 44 -14.36 4.49 9.01
N SER A 45 -15.47 4.87 9.67
CA SER A 45 -16.78 4.30 9.39
C SER A 45 -17.25 4.59 7.96
N ALA A 46 -17.05 5.82 7.46
CA ALA A 46 -17.39 6.18 6.10
C ALA A 46 -16.57 5.42 5.05
N ALA A 47 -15.25 5.33 5.26
CA ALA A 47 -14.36 4.56 4.38
C ALA A 47 -14.75 3.06 4.36
N ASN A 48 -15.05 2.48 5.53
CA ASN A 48 -15.47 1.08 5.61
C ASN A 48 -16.82 0.81 4.93
N LYS A 49 -17.75 1.74 5.02
CA LYS A 49 -19.05 1.66 4.33
C LYS A 49 -18.86 1.56 2.81
N GLU A 50 -17.95 2.35 2.26
CA GLU A 50 -17.67 2.40 0.81
C GLU A 50 -16.58 1.41 0.35
N ARG A 51 -16.19 0.45 1.18
CA ARG A 51 -15.11 -0.51 0.87
C ARG A 51 -15.33 -1.31 -0.42
N ILE A 52 -16.60 -1.60 -0.76
CA ILE A 52 -16.97 -2.39 -1.95
C ILE A 52 -16.92 -1.52 -3.20
N SER A 53 -17.53 -0.34 -3.19
CA SER A 53 -17.52 0.61 -4.30
C SER A 53 -16.09 1.02 -4.66
N LEU A 54 -15.27 1.33 -3.66
CA LEU A 54 -13.85 1.66 -3.84
C LEU A 54 -13.03 0.50 -4.38
N ALA A 55 -13.28 -0.75 -3.97
CA ALA A 55 -12.60 -1.92 -4.51
C ALA A 55 -12.91 -2.13 -5.99
N LYS A 56 -14.19 -2.01 -6.37
CA LYS A 56 -14.62 -2.08 -7.78
C LYS A 56 -13.97 -1.00 -8.63
N ALA A 57 -14.01 0.26 -8.17
CA ALA A 57 -13.41 1.39 -8.87
C ALA A 57 -11.89 1.20 -9.06
N ALA A 58 -11.18 0.68 -8.06
CA ALA A 58 -9.74 0.42 -8.15
C ALA A 58 -9.40 -0.66 -9.19
N VAL A 59 -10.15 -1.77 -9.23
CA VAL A 59 -9.93 -2.82 -10.24
C VAL A 59 -10.28 -2.33 -11.64
N GLU A 60 -11.41 -1.61 -11.79
CA GLU A 60 -11.85 -1.05 -13.07
C GLU A 60 -10.81 -0.07 -13.63
N GLU A 61 -10.30 0.84 -12.79
CA GLU A 61 -9.32 1.84 -13.21
C GLU A 61 -7.95 1.25 -13.56
N THR A 62 -7.48 0.27 -12.77
CA THR A 62 -6.11 -0.24 -12.87
C THR A 62 -5.97 -1.50 -13.72
N GLY A 63 -7.05 -2.29 -13.87
CA GLY A 63 -7.02 -3.62 -14.47
C GLY A 63 -6.24 -4.65 -13.64
N MET A 64 -6.03 -4.39 -12.34
CA MET A 64 -5.15 -5.18 -11.47
C MET A 64 -5.89 -5.75 -10.26
N GLY A 65 -5.60 -7.00 -9.94
CA GLY A 65 -6.06 -7.65 -8.71
C GLY A 65 -7.48 -8.21 -8.77
N VAL A 66 -8.06 -8.39 -7.61
CA VAL A 66 -9.35 -9.06 -7.38
C VAL A 66 -10.23 -8.16 -6.50
N VAL A 67 -11.47 -7.91 -6.93
CA VAL A 67 -12.40 -7.00 -6.22
C VAL A 67 -12.62 -7.47 -4.78
N GLU A 68 -12.90 -8.76 -4.57
CA GLU A 68 -13.19 -9.35 -3.25
C GLU A 68 -12.02 -9.14 -2.28
N ASP A 69 -10.79 -9.32 -2.75
CA ASP A 69 -9.58 -9.14 -1.95
C ASP A 69 -9.32 -7.67 -1.65
N LYS A 70 -9.59 -6.77 -2.62
CA LYS A 70 -9.50 -5.31 -2.38
C LYS A 70 -10.56 -4.82 -1.39
N VAL A 71 -11.72 -5.46 -1.32
CA VAL A 71 -12.73 -5.20 -0.27
C VAL A 71 -12.14 -5.52 1.10
N ILE A 72 -11.44 -6.66 1.24
CA ILE A 72 -10.75 -7.04 2.48
C ILE A 72 -9.66 -6.01 2.82
N LYS A 73 -8.85 -5.58 1.85
CA LYS A 73 -7.83 -4.55 2.05
C LYS A 73 -8.41 -3.21 2.51
N ASN A 74 -9.49 -2.76 1.90
CA ASN A 74 -10.17 -1.52 2.31
C ASN A 74 -10.78 -1.65 3.70
N HIS A 75 -11.37 -2.81 4.02
CA HIS A 75 -11.89 -3.11 5.36
C HIS A 75 -10.78 -3.09 6.41
N TYR A 76 -9.64 -3.72 6.11
CA TYR A 76 -8.47 -3.68 6.98
C TYR A 76 -7.98 -2.24 7.22
N ALA A 77 -7.81 -1.48 6.15
CA ALA A 77 -7.34 -0.09 6.22
C ALA A 77 -8.26 0.85 7.00
N ALA A 78 -9.57 0.56 7.03
CA ALA A 78 -10.56 1.33 7.75
C ALA A 78 -10.85 0.77 9.15
N GLU A 79 -11.46 -0.41 9.23
CA GLU A 79 -11.99 -0.99 10.47
C GLU A 79 -10.90 -1.50 11.40
N TYR A 80 -9.95 -2.30 10.89
CA TYR A 80 -8.88 -2.84 11.73
C TYR A 80 -7.95 -1.75 12.22
N ILE A 81 -7.60 -0.78 11.37
CA ILE A 81 -6.77 0.36 11.76
C ILE A 81 -7.49 1.23 12.80
N TYR A 82 -8.78 1.49 12.63
CA TYR A 82 -9.55 2.17 13.65
C TYR A 82 -9.50 1.43 14.99
N ASN A 83 -9.80 0.13 14.99
CA ASN A 83 -9.81 -0.67 16.21
C ASN A 83 -8.43 -0.76 16.89
N ALA A 84 -7.35 -0.79 16.11
CA ALA A 84 -5.98 -0.81 16.63
C ALA A 84 -5.61 0.50 17.34
N TYR A 85 -6.07 1.65 16.83
CA TYR A 85 -5.61 2.96 17.30
C TYR A 85 -6.67 3.81 18.01
N LYS A 86 -7.94 3.39 18.09
CA LYS A 86 -9.02 4.17 18.73
C LYS A 86 -8.70 4.63 20.15
N ASN A 87 -7.99 3.80 20.93
CA ASN A 87 -7.64 4.08 22.31
C ASN A 87 -6.23 4.69 22.48
N THR A 88 -5.50 4.90 21.38
CA THR A 88 -4.16 5.48 21.44
C THR A 88 -4.25 6.99 21.71
N LYS A 89 -3.57 7.45 22.75
CA LYS A 89 -3.43 8.88 23.04
C LYS A 89 -2.49 9.53 22.03
N THR A 90 -2.96 10.58 21.38
CA THR A 90 -2.23 11.34 20.37
C THR A 90 -2.27 12.86 20.60
N CYS A 91 -2.81 13.28 21.75
CA CYS A 91 -2.92 14.69 22.12
C CYS A 91 -2.40 14.92 23.54
N GLY A 92 -1.56 15.94 23.69
CA GLY A 92 -1.05 16.36 25.00
C GLY A 92 -0.14 15.33 25.65
N VAL A 93 -0.11 15.33 26.97
CA VAL A 93 0.75 14.42 27.77
C VAL A 93 0.27 12.98 27.62
N ILE A 94 1.09 12.13 27.02
CA ILE A 94 0.80 10.71 26.78
C ILE A 94 1.43 9.79 27.84
N GLU A 95 2.52 10.25 28.48
CA GLU A 95 3.23 9.51 29.53
C GLU A 95 3.90 10.50 30.48
N GLU A 96 3.93 10.18 31.77
CA GLU A 96 4.65 10.95 32.79
C GLU A 96 5.48 10.00 33.67
N ASP A 97 6.79 10.19 33.66
CA ASP A 97 7.72 9.52 34.58
C ASP A 97 8.06 10.45 35.74
N LYS A 98 7.42 10.26 36.86
CA LYS A 98 7.61 11.09 38.04
C LYS A 98 8.97 10.89 38.72
N ALA A 99 9.61 9.72 38.56
CA ALA A 99 10.91 9.43 39.12
C ALA A 99 12.02 10.26 38.49
N TYR A 100 11.93 10.46 37.19
CA TYR A 100 12.89 11.25 36.42
C TYR A 100 12.39 12.65 36.03
N GLY A 101 11.17 13.02 36.41
CA GLY A 101 10.60 14.32 36.07
C GLY A 101 10.35 14.53 34.56
N ILE A 102 10.13 13.44 33.80
CA ILE A 102 9.99 13.47 32.34
C ILE A 102 8.51 13.36 31.97
N LYS A 103 8.08 14.19 31.02
CA LYS A 103 6.78 14.08 30.34
C LYS A 103 6.97 13.86 28.85
N LYS A 104 6.29 12.85 28.28
CA LYS A 104 6.16 12.68 26.83
C LYS A 104 4.89 13.38 26.38
N VAL A 105 5.03 14.31 25.45
CA VAL A 105 3.92 15.09 24.88
C VAL A 105 3.76 14.71 23.41
N ALA A 106 2.55 14.33 23.00
CA ALA A 106 2.25 14.07 21.61
C ALA A 106 1.84 15.37 20.91
N GLU A 107 2.61 15.73 19.87
CA GLU A 107 2.37 16.89 19.03
C GLU A 107 2.30 16.48 17.55
N PRO A 108 1.49 17.16 16.72
CA PRO A 108 1.48 16.91 15.29
C PRO A 108 2.80 17.34 14.65
N ILE A 109 3.19 16.68 13.57
CA ILE A 109 4.39 17.02 12.80
C ILE A 109 4.10 18.19 11.84
N GLY A 110 2.89 18.22 11.26
CA GLY A 110 2.49 19.24 10.30
C GLY A 110 1.77 18.67 9.07
N VAL A 111 2.27 19.00 7.88
CA VAL A 111 1.72 18.56 6.60
C VAL A 111 2.46 17.31 6.11
N ILE A 112 1.70 16.26 5.82
CA ILE A 112 2.19 14.99 5.29
C ILE A 112 2.11 15.00 3.75
N ALA A 113 3.23 14.74 3.06
CA ALA A 113 3.21 14.33 1.65
C ALA A 113 2.97 12.82 1.54
N ALA A 114 1.84 12.43 0.95
CA ALA A 114 1.48 11.01 0.82
C ALA A 114 1.56 10.54 -0.62
N VAL A 115 2.57 9.75 -0.96
CA VAL A 115 2.68 9.10 -2.28
C VAL A 115 1.93 7.77 -2.24
N ILE A 116 0.98 7.58 -3.17
CA ILE A 116 0.08 6.41 -3.22
C ILE A 116 0.41 5.54 -4.44
N PRO A 117 0.55 4.21 -4.27
CA PRO A 117 0.89 3.29 -5.36
C PRO A 117 -0.33 2.92 -6.21
N THR A 118 -0.09 2.35 -7.40
CA THR A 118 -1.13 1.78 -8.26
C THR A 118 -1.76 0.52 -7.69
N THR A 119 -0.96 -0.29 -7.00
CA THR A 119 -1.33 -1.64 -6.54
C THR A 119 -2.40 -1.64 -5.45
N ASN A 120 -2.36 -0.64 -4.56
CA ASN A 120 -3.27 -0.52 -3.41
C ASN A 120 -3.76 0.92 -3.26
N PRO A 121 -4.43 1.50 -4.27
CA PRO A 121 -4.71 2.94 -4.29
C PRO A 121 -5.68 3.36 -3.18
N THR A 122 -6.79 2.66 -3.04
CA THR A 122 -7.86 3.02 -2.09
C THR A 122 -7.48 2.71 -0.65
N SER A 123 -7.00 1.49 -0.37
CA SER A 123 -6.61 1.10 1.00
C SER A 123 -5.44 1.93 1.54
N THR A 124 -4.46 2.27 0.69
CA THR A 124 -3.34 3.13 1.11
C THR A 124 -3.79 4.57 1.38
N ALA A 125 -4.70 5.11 0.56
CA ALA A 125 -5.26 6.44 0.80
C ALA A 125 -6.07 6.48 2.10
N ILE A 126 -6.94 5.48 2.34
CA ILE A 126 -7.71 5.33 3.59
C ILE A 126 -6.77 5.28 4.79
N PHE A 127 -5.78 4.37 4.79
CA PHE A 127 -4.85 4.22 5.89
C PHE A 127 -4.10 5.51 6.22
N LYS A 128 -3.49 6.13 5.21
CA LYS A 128 -2.67 7.34 5.41
C LYS A 128 -3.49 8.53 5.89
N THR A 129 -4.70 8.70 5.36
CA THR A 129 -5.59 9.78 5.80
C THR A 129 -6.10 9.57 7.22
N LEU A 130 -6.44 8.33 7.60
CA LEU A 130 -6.89 8.01 8.95
C LEU A 130 -5.78 8.27 9.99
N ILE A 131 -4.54 7.85 9.71
CA ILE A 131 -3.40 8.09 10.61
C ILE A 131 -3.08 9.59 10.70
N ALA A 132 -3.15 10.32 9.60
CA ALA A 132 -3.00 11.78 9.61
C ALA A 132 -4.02 12.45 10.53
N LEU A 133 -5.30 12.10 10.39
CA LEU A 133 -6.37 12.62 11.24
C LEU A 133 -6.19 12.26 12.71
N LYS A 134 -5.86 10.99 13.02
CA LYS A 134 -5.65 10.53 14.41
C LYS A 134 -4.51 11.27 15.10
N THR A 135 -3.52 11.75 14.35
CA THR A 135 -2.33 12.43 14.87
C THR A 135 -2.35 13.94 14.67
N ARG A 136 -3.50 14.52 14.33
CA ARG A 136 -3.72 15.97 14.09
C ARG A 136 -2.81 16.56 13.00
N ASN A 137 -2.35 15.72 12.07
CA ASN A 137 -1.64 16.17 10.89
C ASN A 137 -2.59 16.45 9.73
N ALA A 138 -2.18 17.34 8.84
CA ALA A 138 -2.81 17.47 7.53
C ALA A 138 -2.09 16.61 6.50
N ILE A 139 -2.73 16.31 5.38
CA ILE A 139 -2.20 15.41 4.38
C ILE A 139 -2.54 15.86 2.96
N ILE A 140 -1.55 15.83 2.07
CA ILE A 140 -1.73 16.02 0.63
C ILE A 140 -1.31 14.74 -0.08
N ILE A 141 -2.24 14.20 -0.86
CA ILE A 141 -2.07 12.95 -1.58
C ILE A 141 -1.55 13.22 -2.98
N SER A 142 -0.42 12.58 -3.34
CA SER A 142 0.04 12.43 -4.71
C SER A 142 -0.32 11.02 -5.20
N PRO A 143 -1.41 10.86 -5.97
CA PRO A 143 -1.83 9.57 -6.48
C PRO A 143 -0.95 9.14 -7.65
N HIS A 144 -0.84 7.83 -7.86
CA HIS A 144 -0.23 7.32 -9.08
C HIS A 144 -1.11 7.67 -10.30
N PRO A 145 -0.57 8.13 -11.44
CA PRO A 145 -1.38 8.54 -12.61
C PRO A 145 -2.40 7.50 -13.09
N ARG A 146 -2.06 6.21 -13.01
CA ARG A 146 -2.94 5.09 -13.44
C ARG A 146 -3.99 4.66 -12.40
N ALA A 147 -4.02 5.29 -11.23
CA ALA A 147 -4.95 4.97 -10.14
C ALA A 147 -5.45 6.25 -9.45
N LYS A 148 -5.46 7.37 -10.17
CA LYS A 148 -5.76 8.68 -9.57
C LYS A 148 -7.23 8.81 -9.18
N LYS A 149 -8.15 8.29 -9.98
CA LYS A 149 -9.60 8.43 -9.74
C LYS A 149 -10.01 7.71 -8.46
N SER A 150 -9.68 6.43 -8.34
CA SER A 150 -10.01 5.62 -7.16
C SER A 150 -9.30 6.11 -5.90
N THR A 151 -8.05 6.58 -6.01
CA THR A 151 -7.32 7.20 -4.88
C THR A 151 -8.01 8.47 -4.40
N ILE A 152 -8.35 9.37 -5.31
CA ILE A 152 -9.02 10.64 -4.99
C ILE A 152 -10.41 10.40 -4.40
N GLU A 153 -11.15 9.43 -4.94
CA GLU A 153 -12.47 9.09 -4.40
C GLU A 153 -12.39 8.60 -2.95
N ALA A 154 -11.43 7.74 -2.63
CA ALA A 154 -11.19 7.31 -1.26
C ALA A 154 -10.85 8.50 -0.33
N ALA A 155 -10.01 9.43 -0.79
CA ALA A 155 -9.67 10.63 -0.03
C ALA A 155 -10.87 11.57 0.21
N LYS A 156 -11.75 11.74 -0.81
CA LYS A 156 -12.99 12.53 -0.71
C LYS A 156 -13.93 11.99 0.35
N ILE A 157 -14.18 10.67 0.32
CA ILE A 157 -15.05 10.00 1.31
C ILE A 157 -14.55 10.26 2.73
N VAL A 158 -13.25 10.11 2.96
CA VAL A 158 -12.63 10.36 4.27
C VAL A 158 -12.73 11.83 4.65
N LEU A 159 -12.40 12.77 3.74
CA LEU A 159 -12.47 14.21 3.99
C LEU A 159 -13.90 14.66 4.33
N GLU A 160 -14.89 14.25 3.54
CA GLU A 160 -16.29 14.66 3.77
C GLU A 160 -16.80 14.18 5.13
N ALA A 161 -16.46 12.95 5.52
CA ALA A 161 -16.84 12.41 6.81
C ALA A 161 -16.12 13.13 7.97
N ALA A 162 -14.83 13.42 7.80
CA ALA A 162 -14.02 14.12 8.79
C ALA A 162 -14.54 15.55 9.02
N VAL A 163 -14.80 16.31 7.94
CA VAL A 163 -15.35 17.67 8.02
C VAL A 163 -16.74 17.69 8.65
N LYS A 164 -17.59 16.72 8.28
CA LYS A 164 -18.93 16.58 8.88
C LYS A 164 -18.88 16.26 10.38
N ALA A 165 -17.81 15.59 10.83
CA ALA A 165 -17.57 15.32 12.24
C ALA A 165 -16.88 16.47 12.98
N GLY A 166 -16.46 17.54 12.28
CA GLY A 166 -15.89 18.75 12.85
C GLY A 166 -14.44 19.03 12.50
N ALA A 167 -13.80 18.25 11.61
CA ALA A 167 -12.46 18.57 11.12
C ALA A 167 -12.44 19.87 10.30
N PRO A 168 -11.35 20.62 10.27
CA PRO A 168 -11.21 21.79 9.41
C PRO A 168 -11.35 21.43 7.92
N GLU A 169 -12.03 22.29 7.16
CA GLU A 169 -12.03 22.21 5.70
C GLU A 169 -10.58 22.29 5.20
N GLY A 170 -10.23 21.51 4.19
CA GLY A 170 -8.86 21.49 3.64
C GLY A 170 -7.84 20.63 4.39
N ILE A 171 -8.21 19.93 5.47
CA ILE A 171 -7.28 19.07 6.23
C ILE A 171 -6.71 17.90 5.41
N ILE A 172 -7.42 17.47 4.37
CA ILE A 172 -7.00 16.48 3.39
C ILE A 172 -7.12 17.12 2.00
N SER A 173 -6.04 17.06 1.21
CA SER A 173 -6.02 17.52 -0.18
C SER A 173 -5.33 16.48 -1.07
N TRP A 174 -5.35 16.71 -2.37
CA TRP A 174 -4.73 15.81 -3.36
C TRP A 174 -4.36 16.56 -4.64
N VAL A 175 -3.41 15.98 -5.38
CA VAL A 175 -3.03 16.43 -6.72
C VAL A 175 -3.97 15.79 -7.74
N ASP A 176 -4.69 16.60 -8.53
CA ASP A 176 -5.66 16.13 -9.54
C ASP A 176 -4.96 15.65 -10.83
N VAL A 177 -3.83 16.27 -11.18
CA VAL A 177 -3.02 15.88 -12.34
C VAL A 177 -1.59 15.57 -11.86
N PRO A 178 -1.35 14.34 -11.37
CA PRO A 178 -0.07 13.99 -10.79
C PRO A 178 1.04 13.94 -11.86
N SER A 179 2.16 14.57 -11.56
CA SER A 179 3.41 14.50 -12.30
C SER A 179 4.58 14.24 -11.34
N LEU A 180 5.74 13.89 -11.90
CA LEU A 180 6.96 13.73 -11.10
C LEU A 180 7.38 15.08 -10.48
N GLU A 181 7.26 16.17 -11.23
CA GLU A 181 7.55 17.54 -10.76
C GLU A 181 6.67 17.89 -9.56
N MET A 182 5.35 17.74 -9.68
CA MET A 182 4.39 18.01 -8.62
C MET A 182 4.68 17.15 -7.38
N THR A 183 4.99 15.87 -7.56
CA THR A 183 5.31 14.97 -6.46
C THR A 183 6.60 15.37 -5.74
N ASN A 184 7.64 15.76 -6.49
CA ASN A 184 8.91 16.22 -5.93
C ASN A 184 8.74 17.54 -5.18
N LEU A 185 7.97 18.49 -5.73
CA LEU A 185 7.66 19.74 -5.04
C LEU A 185 6.91 19.49 -3.74
N LEU A 186 5.88 18.64 -3.78
CA LEU A 186 5.13 18.27 -2.58
C LEU A 186 6.03 17.66 -1.50
N MET A 187 6.94 16.73 -1.88
CA MET A 187 7.89 16.14 -0.94
C MET A 187 8.86 17.16 -0.34
N LYS A 188 9.27 18.15 -1.13
CA LYS A 188 10.15 19.22 -0.68
C LYS A 188 9.48 20.18 0.32
N GLU A 189 8.21 20.49 0.12
CA GLU A 189 7.48 21.49 0.91
C GLU A 189 6.79 20.90 2.15
N ALA A 190 6.55 19.58 2.19
CA ALA A 190 5.94 18.91 3.32
C ALA A 190 6.87 18.84 4.56
N ASP A 191 6.28 18.53 5.71
CA ASP A 191 7.02 18.39 6.97
C ASP A 191 7.48 16.93 7.20
N ILE A 192 6.75 15.97 6.65
CA ILE A 192 7.11 14.53 6.60
C ILE A 192 6.55 13.87 5.35
N ILE A 193 7.22 12.84 4.87
CA ILE A 193 6.83 12.09 3.67
C ILE A 193 6.42 10.68 4.06
N LEU A 194 5.24 10.24 3.61
CA LEU A 194 4.80 8.85 3.63
C LEU A 194 4.78 8.33 2.19
N ALA A 195 5.89 7.76 1.72
CA ALA A 195 6.01 7.27 0.36
C ALA A 195 5.76 5.75 0.28
N THR A 196 4.80 5.33 -0.54
CA THR A 196 4.62 3.92 -0.92
C THR A 196 4.72 3.82 -2.43
N GLY A 197 5.71 3.09 -2.93
CA GLY A 197 5.96 3.02 -4.36
C GLY A 197 7.19 2.19 -4.73
N GLY A 198 7.55 2.18 -6.00
CA GLY A 198 8.75 1.49 -6.47
C GLY A 198 10.05 2.09 -5.92
N PRO A 199 11.19 1.37 -6.09
CA PRO A 199 12.48 1.77 -5.52
C PRO A 199 12.91 3.20 -5.86
N GLY A 200 12.64 3.67 -7.07
CA GLY A 200 12.97 5.03 -7.50
C GLY A 200 12.23 6.11 -6.71
N MET A 201 10.95 5.89 -6.42
CA MET A 201 10.13 6.82 -5.64
C MET A 201 10.56 6.85 -4.18
N VAL A 202 10.85 5.69 -3.60
CA VAL A 202 11.36 5.60 -2.22
C VAL A 202 12.72 6.29 -2.09
N LYS A 203 13.62 6.09 -3.08
CA LYS A 203 14.90 6.81 -3.13
C LYS A 203 14.71 8.32 -3.23
N ALA A 204 13.78 8.80 -4.06
CA ALA A 204 13.44 10.23 -4.16
C ALA A 204 12.95 10.79 -2.81
N ALA A 205 12.07 10.07 -2.11
CA ALA A 205 11.57 10.46 -0.80
C ALA A 205 12.72 10.62 0.23
N TYR A 206 13.60 9.64 0.34
CA TYR A 206 14.75 9.72 1.27
C TYR A 206 15.79 10.77 0.86
N SER A 207 15.88 11.11 -0.43
CA SER A 207 16.81 12.13 -0.95
C SER A 207 16.23 13.54 -0.93
N SER A 208 14.99 13.73 -0.47
CA SER A 208 14.32 15.05 -0.46
C SER A 208 14.85 16.03 0.60
N GLY A 209 15.61 15.52 1.57
CA GLY A 209 16.06 16.30 2.73
C GLY A 209 15.01 16.48 3.83
N LYS A 210 13.85 15.81 3.71
CA LYS A 210 12.78 15.79 4.71
C LYS A 210 12.70 14.43 5.41
N PRO A 211 12.19 14.37 6.64
CA PRO A 211 11.84 13.10 7.26
C PRO A 211 10.94 12.28 6.34
N ALA A 212 11.28 11.01 6.11
CA ALA A 212 10.53 10.16 5.21
C ALA A 212 10.38 8.74 5.76
N LEU A 213 9.18 8.20 5.62
CA LEU A 213 8.87 6.79 5.83
C LEU A 213 8.55 6.18 4.46
N GLY A 214 9.54 5.51 3.89
CA GLY A 214 9.45 4.90 2.56
C GLY A 214 9.14 3.41 2.64
N VAL A 215 8.14 2.99 1.88
CA VAL A 215 7.77 1.57 1.70
C VAL A 215 7.96 1.21 0.24
N GLY A 216 8.96 0.38 -0.01
CA GLY A 216 9.37 -0.08 -1.35
C GLY A 216 8.98 -1.52 -1.63
N ALA A 217 9.72 -2.12 -2.58
CA ALA A 217 9.58 -3.52 -2.95
C ALA A 217 9.88 -4.45 -1.76
N GLY A 218 9.01 -5.44 -1.58
CA GLY A 218 9.18 -6.49 -0.58
C GLY A 218 9.76 -7.76 -1.19
N ASN A 219 10.54 -8.48 -0.42
CA ASN A 219 10.99 -9.83 -0.78
C ASN A 219 10.94 -10.70 0.48
N THR A 220 9.87 -11.47 0.61
CA THR A 220 9.60 -12.30 1.78
C THR A 220 9.87 -13.75 1.43
N PRO A 221 11.00 -14.35 1.87
CA PRO A 221 11.22 -15.78 1.73
C PRO A 221 10.44 -16.55 2.81
N ALA A 222 9.83 -17.69 2.43
CA ALA A 222 9.27 -18.67 3.36
C ALA A 222 10.23 -19.85 3.46
N ILE A 223 10.50 -20.31 4.69
CA ILE A 223 11.37 -21.48 4.93
C ILE A 223 10.48 -22.63 5.41
N ILE A 224 10.58 -23.78 4.75
CA ILE A 224 9.91 -25.02 5.17
C ILE A 224 10.99 -26.04 5.56
N ASP A 225 11.08 -26.31 6.84
CA ASP A 225 12.00 -27.30 7.41
C ASP A 225 11.28 -28.63 7.73
N ASP A 226 11.99 -29.59 8.31
CA ASP A 226 11.47 -30.92 8.64
C ASP A 226 10.56 -30.95 9.87
N THR A 227 10.45 -29.87 10.61
CA THR A 227 9.51 -29.72 11.74
C THR A 227 8.18 -29.11 11.31
N ALA A 228 8.08 -28.60 10.07
CA ALA A 228 6.89 -27.93 9.58
C ALA A 228 5.71 -28.90 9.34
N ASP A 229 4.49 -28.44 9.64
CA ASP A 229 3.28 -29.00 9.04
C ASP A 229 3.23 -28.59 7.57
N ILE A 230 3.65 -29.49 6.69
CA ILE A 230 3.79 -29.21 5.24
C ILE A 230 2.44 -28.82 4.62
N VAL A 231 1.35 -29.47 5.02
CA VAL A 231 0.00 -29.19 4.49
C VAL A 231 -0.41 -27.77 4.85
N LEU A 232 -0.25 -27.39 6.12
CA LEU A 232 -0.57 -26.05 6.61
C LEU A 232 0.34 -24.99 5.96
N ALA A 233 1.65 -25.25 5.90
CA ALA A 233 2.64 -24.32 5.34
C ALA A 233 2.36 -24.02 3.85
N VAL A 234 2.20 -25.06 3.04
CA VAL A 234 1.92 -24.90 1.60
C VAL A 234 0.57 -24.19 1.37
N ASN A 235 -0.46 -24.59 2.12
CA ASN A 235 -1.76 -23.94 2.01
C ASN A 235 -1.70 -22.46 2.36
N SER A 236 -1.01 -22.10 3.44
CA SER A 236 -0.83 -20.70 3.88
C SER A 236 -0.07 -19.86 2.84
N ILE A 237 1.01 -20.41 2.27
CA ILE A 237 1.78 -19.75 1.21
C ILE A 237 0.92 -19.52 -0.03
N ILE A 238 0.14 -20.52 -0.46
CA ILE A 238 -0.75 -20.36 -1.62
C ILE A 238 -1.80 -19.29 -1.36
N HIS A 239 -2.45 -19.29 -0.21
CA HIS A 239 -3.44 -18.26 0.14
C HIS A 239 -2.84 -16.86 0.17
N SER A 240 -1.66 -16.71 0.80
CA SER A 240 -0.95 -15.43 0.84
C SER A 240 -0.55 -14.95 -0.55
N LYS A 241 0.04 -15.84 -1.36
CA LYS A 241 0.56 -15.48 -2.69
C LYS A 241 -0.52 -15.22 -3.73
N THR A 242 -1.69 -15.85 -3.61
CA THR A 242 -2.82 -15.63 -4.54
C THR A 242 -3.74 -14.49 -4.14
N PHE A 243 -3.67 -14.03 -2.90
CA PHE A 243 -4.47 -12.90 -2.42
C PHE A 243 -4.21 -11.65 -3.27
N ASP A 244 -5.27 -11.08 -3.81
CA ASP A 244 -5.24 -9.95 -4.75
C ASP A 244 -4.24 -10.15 -5.91
N ASN A 245 -4.14 -11.38 -6.42
CA ASN A 245 -3.15 -11.79 -7.41
C ASN A 245 -1.70 -11.41 -7.00
N GLY A 246 -1.34 -11.64 -5.75
CA GLY A 246 0.01 -11.40 -5.23
C GLY A 246 0.41 -9.93 -5.05
N MET A 247 -0.52 -9.01 -5.12
CA MET A 247 -0.25 -7.57 -4.97
C MET A 247 -0.15 -7.12 -3.51
N ILE A 248 0.63 -7.82 -2.73
CA ILE A 248 1.06 -7.39 -1.40
C ILE A 248 2.58 -7.50 -1.34
N CYS A 249 3.26 -6.42 -0.98
CA CYS A 249 4.71 -6.41 -0.80
C CYS A 249 5.19 -7.37 0.31
N ALA A 250 4.30 -7.81 1.19
CA ALA A 250 4.56 -8.79 2.25
C ALA A 250 4.28 -10.24 1.82
N SER A 251 3.82 -10.51 0.57
CA SER A 251 3.59 -11.87 0.10
C SER A 251 4.91 -12.59 -0.21
N GLU A 252 4.90 -13.90 -0.09
CA GLU A 252 6.08 -14.74 -0.33
C GLU A 252 6.54 -14.62 -1.78
N GLN A 253 7.84 -14.35 -1.95
CA GLN A 253 8.47 -14.26 -3.28
C GLN A 253 9.27 -15.52 -3.62
N SER A 254 9.73 -16.24 -2.59
CA SER A 254 10.46 -17.49 -2.71
C SER A 254 10.14 -18.44 -1.57
N VAL A 255 10.31 -19.74 -1.82
CA VAL A 255 10.16 -20.78 -0.80
C VAL A 255 11.46 -21.57 -0.72
N ILE A 256 12.11 -21.54 0.43
CA ILE A 256 13.33 -22.28 0.72
C ILE A 256 12.92 -23.57 1.43
N VAL A 257 13.21 -24.71 0.82
CA VAL A 257 12.76 -26.01 1.33
C VAL A 257 13.97 -26.89 1.63
N LEU A 258 14.03 -27.47 2.85
CA LEU A 258 15.08 -28.43 3.17
C LEU A 258 14.95 -29.69 2.30
N LYS A 259 16.13 -30.22 1.88
CA LYS A 259 16.23 -31.33 0.94
C LYS A 259 15.42 -32.56 1.35
N ASN A 260 15.42 -32.89 2.65
CA ASN A 260 14.75 -34.08 3.18
C ASN A 260 13.22 -34.03 3.12
N VAL A 261 12.61 -32.85 2.99
CA VAL A 261 11.15 -32.66 2.85
C VAL A 261 10.74 -32.16 1.47
N TYR A 262 11.69 -31.86 0.59
CA TYR A 262 11.47 -31.21 -0.70
C TYR A 262 10.42 -31.91 -1.58
N ASP A 263 10.53 -33.22 -1.78
CA ASP A 263 9.62 -33.97 -2.65
C ASP A 263 8.18 -33.95 -2.11
N LYS A 264 8.02 -33.97 -0.79
CA LYS A 264 6.69 -33.87 -0.14
C LYS A 264 6.09 -32.50 -0.36
N VAL A 265 6.87 -31.44 -0.15
CA VAL A 265 6.44 -30.03 -0.35
C VAL A 265 6.10 -29.80 -1.82
N LYS A 266 6.93 -30.23 -2.75
CA LYS A 266 6.70 -30.11 -4.20
C LYS A 266 5.40 -30.82 -4.63
N LYS A 267 5.17 -32.04 -4.10
CA LYS A 267 3.93 -32.79 -4.35
C LYS A 267 2.71 -32.01 -3.86
N GLU A 268 2.76 -31.49 -2.62
CA GLU A 268 1.66 -30.74 -2.02
C GLU A 268 1.32 -29.46 -2.81
N PHE A 269 2.31 -28.70 -3.27
CA PHE A 269 2.09 -27.56 -4.16
C PHE A 269 1.37 -27.95 -5.46
N LYS A 270 1.81 -29.05 -6.11
CA LYS A 270 1.19 -29.54 -7.34
C LYS A 270 -0.27 -29.96 -7.14
N GLU A 271 -0.56 -30.71 -6.09
CA GLU A 271 -1.91 -31.17 -5.76
C GLU A 271 -2.88 -30.02 -5.48
N ARG A 272 -2.33 -28.85 -5.03
CA ARG A 272 -3.12 -27.64 -4.78
C ARG A 272 -3.20 -26.69 -5.97
N GLY A 273 -2.73 -27.09 -7.15
CA GLY A 273 -2.90 -26.34 -8.39
C GLY A 273 -1.76 -25.37 -8.71
N CYS A 274 -0.58 -25.53 -8.11
CA CYS A 274 0.59 -24.82 -8.53
C CYS A 274 1.29 -25.56 -9.68
N TYR A 275 1.85 -24.80 -10.63
CA TYR A 275 2.54 -25.32 -11.79
C TYR A 275 4.06 -25.10 -11.66
N PHE A 276 4.82 -26.21 -11.67
CA PHE A 276 6.28 -26.16 -11.69
C PHE A 276 6.75 -26.07 -13.13
N LEU A 277 7.43 -24.99 -13.44
CA LEU A 277 7.99 -24.71 -14.76
C LEU A 277 9.15 -25.69 -15.06
N SER A 278 9.22 -26.17 -16.30
CA SER A 278 10.41 -26.84 -16.78
C SER A 278 11.57 -25.82 -16.91
N PRO A 279 12.84 -26.26 -17.04
CA PRO A 279 13.97 -25.35 -17.22
C PRO A 279 13.77 -24.38 -18.42
N GLU A 280 13.23 -24.88 -19.54
CA GLU A 280 12.96 -24.05 -20.73
C GLU A 280 11.83 -23.04 -20.48
N GLU A 281 10.77 -23.45 -19.79
CA GLU A 281 9.66 -22.57 -19.41
C GLU A 281 10.11 -21.53 -18.39
N THR A 282 10.96 -21.90 -17.43
CA THR A 282 11.57 -20.99 -16.46
C THR A 282 12.29 -19.84 -17.16
N GLU A 283 13.09 -20.13 -18.19
CA GLU A 283 13.78 -19.10 -18.97
C GLU A 283 12.83 -18.17 -19.73
N LYS A 284 11.72 -18.70 -20.26
CA LYS A 284 10.69 -17.87 -20.91
C LYS A 284 10.00 -16.93 -19.92
N VAL A 285 9.65 -17.48 -18.76
CA VAL A 285 9.01 -16.69 -17.69
C VAL A 285 9.98 -15.67 -17.13
N ARG A 286 11.27 -16.03 -16.88
CA ARG A 286 12.33 -15.12 -16.43
C ARG A 286 12.41 -13.85 -17.30
N LYS A 287 12.47 -14.01 -18.60
CA LYS A 287 12.51 -12.90 -19.58
C LYS A 287 11.22 -12.09 -19.64
N THR A 288 10.14 -12.63 -19.10
CA THR A 288 8.82 -11.96 -19.06
C THR A 288 8.60 -11.16 -17.78
N ILE A 289 9.07 -11.66 -16.63
CA ILE A 289 8.82 -11.02 -15.34
C ILE A 289 9.70 -9.78 -15.13
N ILE A 290 10.94 -9.81 -15.59
CA ILE A 290 11.87 -8.68 -15.51
C ILE A 290 12.28 -8.27 -16.93
N ILE A 291 12.12 -6.98 -17.25
CA ILE A 291 12.49 -6.39 -18.53
C ILE A 291 13.46 -5.23 -18.27
N ASN A 292 14.66 -5.30 -18.82
CA ASN A 292 15.71 -4.28 -18.63
C ASN A 292 15.98 -3.97 -17.14
N GLY A 293 16.04 -5.00 -16.31
CA GLY A 293 16.31 -4.87 -14.86
C GLY A 293 15.13 -4.31 -14.04
N SER A 294 13.95 -4.16 -14.63
CA SER A 294 12.77 -3.65 -13.95
C SER A 294 11.60 -4.62 -14.04
N LEU A 295 10.76 -4.64 -13.02
CA LEU A 295 9.54 -5.44 -13.01
C LEU A 295 8.63 -5.07 -14.19
N ASN A 296 8.20 -6.08 -14.96
CA ASN A 296 7.27 -5.89 -16.05
C ASN A 296 5.88 -5.48 -15.55
N ALA A 297 5.49 -4.24 -15.79
CA ALA A 297 4.21 -3.71 -15.34
C ALA A 297 2.97 -4.49 -15.87
N LYS A 298 3.13 -5.29 -16.94
CA LYS A 298 2.04 -6.09 -17.52
C LYS A 298 1.68 -7.33 -16.72
N ILE A 299 2.57 -7.81 -15.83
CA ILE A 299 2.29 -8.98 -15.00
C ILE A 299 1.72 -8.61 -13.64
N VAL A 300 1.88 -7.36 -13.21
CA VAL A 300 1.47 -6.91 -11.87
C VAL A 300 -0.03 -7.10 -11.68
N GLY A 301 -0.41 -7.84 -10.65
CA GLY A 301 -1.80 -8.11 -10.31
C GLY A 301 -2.54 -9.02 -11.30
N GLN A 302 -1.82 -9.71 -12.20
CA GLN A 302 -2.39 -10.65 -13.15
C GLN A 302 -2.39 -12.08 -12.60
N LYS A 303 -3.31 -12.92 -13.13
CA LYS A 303 -3.36 -14.35 -12.78
C LYS A 303 -2.16 -15.09 -13.35
N ALA A 304 -1.75 -16.19 -12.72
CA ALA A 304 -0.67 -17.07 -13.17
C ALA A 304 -0.85 -17.52 -14.64
N TYR A 305 -2.07 -17.88 -15.05
CA TYR A 305 -2.41 -18.23 -16.42
C TYR A 305 -2.09 -17.10 -17.43
N THR A 306 -2.42 -15.86 -17.09
CA THR A 306 -2.14 -14.69 -17.93
C THR A 306 -0.63 -14.48 -18.08
N ILE A 307 0.14 -14.64 -17.01
CA ILE A 307 1.60 -14.51 -17.02
C ILE A 307 2.23 -15.61 -17.88
N ALA A 308 1.79 -16.86 -17.71
CA ALA A 308 2.24 -17.97 -18.53
C ALA A 308 1.97 -17.72 -20.03
N SER A 309 0.76 -17.22 -20.36
CA SER A 309 0.40 -16.89 -21.73
C SER A 309 1.29 -15.78 -22.32
N LEU A 310 1.62 -14.75 -21.54
CA LEU A 310 2.56 -13.69 -21.95
C LEU A 310 3.96 -14.23 -22.21
N ALA A 311 4.38 -15.25 -21.45
CA ALA A 311 5.67 -15.92 -21.60
C ALA A 311 5.68 -16.99 -22.71
N GLY A 312 4.55 -17.26 -23.35
CA GLY A 312 4.42 -18.32 -24.35
C GLY A 312 4.49 -19.73 -23.74
N VAL A 313 4.07 -19.87 -22.48
CA VAL A 313 4.01 -21.14 -21.73
C VAL A 313 2.56 -21.58 -21.60
N LYS A 314 2.30 -22.86 -21.88
CA LYS A 314 0.95 -23.43 -21.78
C LYS A 314 0.76 -24.08 -20.40
N VAL A 315 -0.18 -23.59 -19.63
CA VAL A 315 -0.56 -24.14 -18.32
C VAL A 315 -2.09 -24.32 -18.22
N PRO A 316 -2.60 -25.12 -17.30
CA PRO A 316 -4.05 -25.17 -17.02
C PRO A 316 -4.59 -23.77 -16.62
N GLU A 317 -5.79 -23.45 -17.07
CA GLU A 317 -6.41 -22.13 -16.81
C GLU A 317 -6.60 -21.85 -15.30
N ASN A 318 -6.83 -22.90 -14.52
CA ASN A 318 -6.99 -22.83 -13.07
C ASN A 318 -5.66 -22.85 -12.28
N THR A 319 -4.51 -22.70 -12.95
CA THR A 319 -3.20 -22.62 -12.30
C THR A 319 -3.18 -21.45 -11.33
N LYS A 320 -2.84 -21.72 -10.08
CA LYS A 320 -2.82 -20.74 -9.00
C LYS A 320 -1.51 -19.94 -8.96
N ILE A 321 -0.38 -20.64 -9.05
CA ILE A 321 0.96 -20.05 -8.95
C ILE A 321 1.88 -20.73 -9.97
N LEU A 322 2.76 -19.95 -10.59
CA LEU A 322 3.88 -20.45 -11.37
C LEU A 322 5.12 -20.56 -10.48
N ILE A 323 5.74 -21.71 -10.42
CA ILE A 323 6.93 -21.95 -9.59
C ILE A 323 8.10 -22.30 -10.50
N GLY A 324 9.13 -21.45 -10.50
CA GLY A 324 10.45 -21.73 -11.09
C GLY A 324 11.40 -22.28 -10.03
N GLU A 325 12.03 -23.41 -10.30
CA GLU A 325 13.10 -23.94 -9.46
C GLU A 325 14.41 -23.27 -9.86
N VAL A 326 15.07 -22.63 -8.90
CA VAL A 326 16.33 -21.90 -9.10
C VAL A 326 17.34 -22.33 -8.05
N GLU A 327 18.63 -22.28 -8.41
CA GLU A 327 19.73 -22.70 -7.53
C GLU A 327 20.31 -21.53 -6.72
N SER A 328 20.07 -20.29 -7.14
CA SER A 328 20.60 -19.10 -6.53
C SER A 328 19.47 -18.19 -5.99
N VAL A 329 19.76 -17.51 -4.89
CA VAL A 329 18.96 -16.40 -4.33
C VAL A 329 19.74 -15.09 -4.41
N ASP A 330 20.77 -15.03 -5.22
CA ASP A 330 21.53 -13.81 -5.49
C ASP A 330 20.66 -12.75 -6.12
N ILE A 331 20.99 -11.48 -5.92
CA ILE A 331 20.24 -10.35 -6.45
C ILE A 331 20.17 -10.32 -7.99
N SER A 332 21.07 -11.05 -8.66
CA SER A 332 21.02 -11.23 -10.13
C SER A 332 19.96 -12.24 -10.59
N GLU A 333 19.39 -13.03 -9.66
CA GLU A 333 18.34 -14.00 -9.99
C GLU A 333 16.97 -13.30 -10.03
N GLU A 334 16.34 -13.22 -11.19
CA GLU A 334 15.07 -12.53 -11.39
C GLU A 334 13.93 -13.13 -10.58
N PHE A 335 13.92 -14.44 -10.33
CA PHE A 335 12.93 -15.08 -9.46
C PHE A 335 13.08 -14.72 -7.98
N ALA A 336 14.25 -14.18 -7.56
CA ALA A 336 14.44 -13.65 -6.22
C ALA A 336 13.87 -12.24 -6.00
N HIS A 337 13.46 -11.53 -7.08
CA HIS A 337 12.89 -10.19 -6.99
C HIS A 337 11.40 -10.19 -6.64
N GLU A 338 10.89 -9.04 -6.19
CA GLU A 338 9.46 -8.80 -6.05
C GLU A 338 8.76 -8.90 -7.41
N LYS A 339 7.67 -9.69 -7.46
CA LYS A 339 6.93 -9.93 -8.71
C LYS A 339 5.53 -9.32 -8.71
N LEU A 340 4.92 -9.08 -7.54
CA LEU A 340 3.54 -8.57 -7.37
C LEU A 340 2.51 -9.37 -8.18
N SER A 341 2.73 -10.67 -8.26
CA SER A 341 1.92 -11.62 -9.06
C SER A 341 2.16 -13.05 -8.58
N PRO A 342 1.22 -13.96 -8.80
CA PRO A 342 1.37 -15.36 -8.40
C PRO A 342 2.24 -16.19 -9.33
#